data_d81c6e855980eb73ae19b30c89632d27
#
_entry.id   d81c6e855980eb73ae19b30c89632d27
#
_cell.length_a   1.000
_cell.length_b   1.000
_cell.length_c   1.000
_cell.angle_alpha   90.00
_cell.angle_beta   90.00
_cell.angle_gamma   90.00
#
_symmetry.space_group_name_H-M   'P 1'
#
loop_
_entity.id
_entity.type
_entity.pdbx_description
1 polymer ?
#
loop_
_entity_poly.entity_id
_entity_poly.type
_entity_poly.pdbx_seq_one_letter_code
_entity_poly.pdbx_strand_id
1 'polypeptide(L)'
;MKIDPHKPLPSHTKLRYEECYAKEFLEFLYPNKYKDLAIRDKPDLYDSINDVGIEVVEAENERKKEAVKLWYTMLYVSENKKQQNKERMKQLGEEYSEPIQIWKSDDYSKGLDSEPFVVLFDSIKSKLEKLNDGNYKVCKRYELFVESLMEFRKNLWEEVLEKLVSMSSEYRLRYDIIYVLTRETICSYDILFQKVIINDITKDQVRIAMKAREMVIAGETERTSDENN
;
A
#
# COMPACT_ATOMS: atom_id res chain seq x y z
N MET A 1 10.66 -23.55 4.01
CA MET A 1 9.76 -23.45 5.21
C MET A 1 8.39 -23.01 4.71
N LYS A 2 7.28 -23.63 5.12
CA LYS A 2 5.95 -23.20 4.68
C LYS A 2 5.56 -21.97 5.52
N ILE A 3 5.49 -20.80 4.90
CA ILE A 3 5.14 -19.55 5.58
C ILE A 3 3.61 -19.50 5.74
N ASP A 4 3.17 -19.22 6.97
CA ASP A 4 1.75 -18.98 7.25
C ASP A 4 1.39 -17.54 6.81
N PRO A 5 0.47 -17.37 5.85
CA PRO A 5 0.10 -16.05 5.33
C PRO A 5 -0.55 -15.14 6.37
N HIS A 6 -1.14 -15.71 7.40
CA HIS A 6 -1.90 -14.98 8.43
C HIS A 6 -1.10 -14.71 9.71
N LYS A 7 0.02 -15.41 9.91
CA LYS A 7 0.85 -15.19 11.10
C LYS A 7 1.39 -13.74 11.09
N PRO A 8 1.22 -12.96 12.17
CA PRO A 8 1.78 -11.61 12.23
C PRO A 8 3.29 -11.63 11.91
N LEU A 9 3.74 -10.65 11.12
CA LEU A 9 5.18 -10.42 10.91
C LEU A 9 5.81 -9.94 12.23
N PRO A 10 7.13 -10.15 12.43
CA PRO A 10 7.85 -9.57 13.56
C PRO A 10 7.63 -8.05 13.62
N SER A 11 7.64 -7.48 14.83
CA SER A 11 7.66 -6.03 14.99
C SER A 11 9.05 -5.48 14.70
N HIS A 12 9.13 -4.30 14.11
CA HIS A 12 10.39 -3.59 13.81
C HIS A 12 11.33 -4.35 12.86
N THR A 13 10.75 -4.86 11.78
CA THR A 13 11.52 -5.53 10.73
C THR A 13 12.47 -4.57 9.99
N LYS A 14 13.59 -5.10 9.50
CA LYS A 14 14.56 -4.35 8.66
C LYS A 14 13.92 -3.83 7.37
N LEU A 15 13.08 -4.65 6.75
CA LEU A 15 12.31 -4.29 5.56
C LEU A 15 10.84 -4.12 5.95
N ARG A 16 10.20 -3.08 5.44
CA ARG A 16 8.76 -2.87 5.61
C ARG A 16 8.00 -3.74 4.62
N TYR A 17 6.93 -4.36 5.11
CA TYR A 17 6.11 -5.24 4.27
C TYR A 17 5.51 -4.50 3.07
N GLU A 18 5.03 -3.28 3.28
CA GLU A 18 4.40 -2.44 2.26
C GLU A 18 5.36 -2.13 1.11
N GLU A 19 6.64 -1.88 1.41
CA GLU A 19 7.68 -1.63 0.41
C GLU A 19 8.02 -2.91 -0.39
N CYS A 20 8.15 -4.05 0.32
CA CYS A 20 8.34 -5.35 -0.33
C CYS A 20 7.16 -5.70 -1.25
N TYR A 21 5.94 -5.41 -0.79
CA TYR A 21 4.72 -5.69 -1.52
C TYR A 21 4.59 -4.84 -2.79
N ALA A 22 4.84 -3.54 -2.67
CA ALA A 22 4.87 -2.63 -3.81
C ALA A 22 5.94 -3.04 -4.85
N LYS A 23 7.16 -3.41 -4.38
CA LYS A 23 8.23 -3.92 -5.25
C LYS A 23 7.77 -5.15 -6.05
N GLU A 24 7.27 -6.18 -5.36
CA GLU A 24 6.83 -7.42 -6.01
C GLU A 24 5.68 -7.18 -7.00
N PHE A 25 4.74 -6.28 -6.69
CA PHE A 25 3.68 -5.90 -7.62
C PHE A 25 4.22 -5.23 -8.88
N LEU A 26 5.07 -4.24 -8.73
CA LEU A 26 5.59 -3.47 -9.86
C LEU A 26 6.47 -4.33 -10.78
N GLU A 27 7.34 -5.17 -10.21
CA GLU A 27 8.18 -6.09 -10.98
C GLU A 27 7.35 -7.18 -11.68
N PHE A 28 6.27 -7.65 -11.04
CA PHE A 28 5.39 -8.64 -11.63
C PHE A 28 4.57 -8.08 -12.81
N LEU A 29 3.96 -6.91 -12.63
CA LEU A 29 3.08 -6.32 -13.65
C LEU A 29 3.84 -5.64 -14.78
N TYR A 30 5.02 -5.09 -14.48
CA TYR A 30 5.82 -4.32 -15.42
C TYR A 30 7.27 -4.82 -15.51
N PRO A 31 7.49 -6.14 -15.83
CA PRO A 31 8.83 -6.75 -15.78
C PRO A 31 9.84 -6.13 -16.76
N ASN A 32 9.35 -5.46 -17.82
CA ASN A 32 10.19 -4.74 -18.75
C ASN A 32 10.56 -3.32 -18.29
N LYS A 33 9.77 -2.74 -17.39
CA LYS A 33 9.99 -1.41 -16.82
C LYS A 33 10.78 -1.50 -15.51
N TYR A 34 10.44 -2.44 -14.64
CA TYR A 34 11.07 -2.63 -13.33
C TYR A 34 11.66 -4.03 -13.23
N LYS A 35 12.99 -4.13 -13.36
CA LYS A 35 13.67 -5.44 -13.31
C LYS A 35 14.35 -5.71 -11.98
N ASP A 36 14.72 -4.66 -11.27
CA ASP A 36 15.51 -4.77 -10.04
C ASP A 36 15.33 -3.48 -9.21
N LEU A 37 14.14 -3.33 -8.65
CA LEU A 37 13.85 -2.22 -7.74
C LEU A 37 14.60 -2.43 -6.43
N ALA A 38 15.41 -1.46 -6.05
CA ALA A 38 16.08 -1.46 -4.76
C ALA A 38 15.18 -0.81 -3.70
N ILE A 39 14.97 -1.49 -2.56
CA ILE A 39 14.34 -0.89 -1.39
C ILE A 39 15.34 0.03 -0.72
N ARG A 40 14.95 1.27 -0.41
CA ARG A 40 15.80 2.33 0.18
C ARG A 40 15.01 3.21 1.13
N ASP A 41 15.70 4.19 1.71
CA ASP A 41 15.08 5.32 2.40
C ASP A 41 15.13 6.55 1.49
N LYS A 42 13.95 7.07 1.12
CA LYS A 42 13.74 8.31 0.34
C LYS A 42 14.43 8.35 -1.03
N PRO A 43 13.86 7.76 -2.05
CA PRO A 43 12.53 7.15 -2.10
C PRO A 43 12.50 5.72 -1.56
N ASP A 44 11.31 5.22 -1.20
CA ASP A 44 11.10 3.88 -0.64
C ASP A 44 11.59 2.78 -1.59
N LEU A 45 11.36 2.96 -2.92
CA LEU A 45 11.89 2.10 -3.98
C LEU A 45 12.64 2.94 -5.02
N TYR A 46 13.71 2.38 -5.57
CA TYR A 46 14.51 3.07 -6.56
C TYR A 46 14.92 2.17 -7.73
N ASP A 47 14.63 2.63 -8.95
CA ASP A 47 15.13 2.07 -10.19
C ASP A 47 16.38 2.86 -10.63
N SER A 48 17.55 2.24 -10.47
CA SER A 48 18.82 2.86 -10.82
C SER A 48 19.09 2.95 -12.33
N ILE A 49 18.41 2.13 -13.13
CA ILE A 49 18.60 2.09 -14.59
C ILE A 49 17.88 3.28 -15.22
N ASN A 50 16.66 3.55 -14.80
CA ASN A 50 15.83 4.61 -15.37
C ASN A 50 15.83 5.90 -14.54
N ASP A 51 16.52 5.91 -13.39
CA ASP A 51 16.55 6.99 -12.39
C ASP A 51 15.14 7.40 -11.96
N VAL A 52 14.38 6.40 -11.48
CA VAL A 52 13.00 6.57 -10.99
C VAL A 52 12.94 6.32 -9.50
N GLY A 53 12.44 7.29 -8.77
CA GLY A 53 12.10 7.16 -7.35
C GLY A 53 10.61 6.83 -7.19
N ILE A 54 10.29 5.82 -6.39
CA ILE A 54 8.91 5.41 -6.14
C ILE A 54 8.67 5.50 -4.63
N GLU A 55 7.67 6.29 -4.25
CA GLU A 55 7.18 6.34 -2.87
C GLU A 55 6.07 5.32 -2.66
N VAL A 56 5.96 4.81 -1.45
CA VAL A 56 4.92 3.86 -1.05
C VAL A 56 4.09 4.47 0.07
N VAL A 57 2.77 4.33 -0.01
CA VAL A 57 1.86 4.77 1.04
C VAL A 57 0.64 3.85 1.13
N GLU A 58 0.17 3.62 2.35
CA GLU A 58 -1.12 3.00 2.59
C GLU A 58 -2.18 4.10 2.76
N ALA A 59 -3.23 4.03 1.96
CA ALA A 59 -4.38 4.95 2.02
C ALA A 59 -5.58 4.23 2.64
N GLU A 60 -5.48 3.96 3.93
CA GLU A 60 -6.48 3.23 4.69
C GLU A 60 -6.92 4.00 5.94
N ASN A 61 -8.19 3.82 6.31
CA ASN A 61 -8.69 4.32 7.58
C ASN A 61 -7.97 3.62 8.75
N GLU A 62 -7.30 4.40 9.60
CA GLU A 62 -6.50 3.87 10.72
C GLU A 62 -7.30 3.00 11.69
N ARG A 63 -8.61 3.29 11.88
CA ARG A 63 -9.48 2.47 12.73
C ARG A 63 -9.70 1.08 12.11
N LYS A 64 -9.93 1.04 10.80
CA LYS A 64 -10.09 -0.23 10.06
C LYS A 64 -8.81 -1.04 10.04
N LYS A 65 -7.66 -0.39 9.81
CA LYS A 65 -6.34 -1.04 9.91
C LYS A 65 -6.12 -1.66 11.29
N GLU A 66 -6.39 -0.91 12.35
CA GLU A 66 -6.26 -1.40 13.72
C GLU A 66 -7.19 -2.60 13.96
N ALA A 67 -8.45 -2.53 13.55
CA ALA A 67 -9.42 -3.61 13.71
C ALA A 67 -8.98 -4.89 13.00
N VAL A 68 -8.54 -4.79 11.75
CA VAL A 68 -8.03 -5.91 10.96
C VAL A 68 -6.80 -6.54 11.61
N LYS A 69 -5.85 -5.73 12.06
CA LYS A 69 -4.66 -6.21 12.78
C LYS A 69 -5.03 -6.95 14.06
N LEU A 70 -5.96 -6.41 14.84
CA LEU A 70 -6.48 -7.07 16.06
C LEU A 70 -7.12 -8.40 15.72
N TRP A 71 -7.93 -8.47 14.66
CA TRP A 71 -8.60 -9.69 14.23
C TRP A 71 -7.59 -10.81 13.88
N TYR A 72 -6.62 -10.54 13.03
CA TYR A 72 -5.58 -11.53 12.69
C TYR A 72 -4.75 -11.93 13.91
N THR A 73 -4.45 -11.00 14.80
CA THR A 73 -3.69 -11.28 16.01
C THR A 73 -4.42 -12.25 16.95
N MET A 74 -5.77 -12.26 16.96
CA MET A 74 -6.54 -13.17 17.80
C MET A 74 -6.28 -14.65 17.53
N LEU A 75 -5.82 -15.01 16.33
CA LEU A 75 -5.49 -16.40 15.97
C LEU A 75 -4.23 -16.93 16.71
N TYR A 76 -3.39 -16.04 17.25
CA TYR A 76 -2.03 -16.35 17.73
C TYR A 76 -1.78 -15.93 19.18
N VAL A 77 -2.80 -15.50 19.92
CA VAL A 77 -2.64 -14.99 21.29
C VAL A 77 -3.50 -15.79 22.28
N SER A 78 -3.23 -15.60 23.58
CA SER A 78 -3.99 -16.21 24.67
C SER A 78 -5.44 -15.73 24.72
N GLU A 79 -6.32 -16.51 25.34
CA GLU A 79 -7.77 -16.17 25.46
C GLU A 79 -8.01 -14.81 26.15
N ASN A 80 -7.22 -14.48 27.18
CA ASN A 80 -7.31 -13.17 27.83
C ASN A 80 -7.01 -12.03 26.84
N LYS A 81 -5.97 -12.20 26.01
CA LYS A 81 -5.59 -11.20 24.98
C LYS A 81 -6.63 -11.15 23.86
N LYS A 82 -7.23 -12.27 23.47
CA LYS A 82 -8.35 -12.29 22.53
C LYS A 82 -9.52 -11.45 23.02
N GLN A 83 -9.88 -11.59 24.29
CA GLN A 83 -10.96 -10.80 24.88
C GLN A 83 -10.66 -9.30 24.84
N GLN A 84 -9.44 -8.89 25.20
CA GLN A 84 -9.01 -7.51 25.11
C GLN A 84 -9.07 -6.97 23.67
N ASN A 85 -8.63 -7.77 22.69
CA ASN A 85 -8.71 -7.39 21.29
C ASN A 85 -10.15 -7.22 20.80
N LYS A 86 -11.07 -8.12 21.22
CA LYS A 86 -12.50 -8.00 20.92
C LYS A 86 -13.12 -6.73 21.48
N GLU A 87 -12.80 -6.40 22.73
CA GLU A 87 -13.27 -5.16 23.36
C GLU A 87 -12.74 -3.92 22.64
N ARG A 88 -11.46 -3.95 22.22
CA ARG A 88 -10.88 -2.86 21.44
C ARG A 88 -11.51 -2.73 20.07
N MET A 89 -11.77 -3.82 19.34
CA MET A 89 -12.48 -3.79 18.05
C MET A 89 -13.88 -3.17 18.21
N LYS A 90 -14.61 -3.53 19.25
CA LYS A 90 -15.91 -2.93 19.56
C LYS A 90 -15.82 -1.42 19.78
N GLN A 91 -14.77 -0.93 20.45
CA GLN A 91 -14.52 0.51 20.62
C GLN A 91 -14.24 1.22 19.31
N LEU A 92 -13.67 0.50 18.32
CA LEU A 92 -13.44 1.02 16.98
C LEU A 92 -14.71 1.01 16.11
N GLY A 93 -15.82 0.44 16.60
CA GLY A 93 -17.06 0.29 15.84
C GLY A 93 -17.15 -0.99 15.01
N GLU A 94 -16.15 -1.87 15.11
CA GLU A 94 -16.02 -3.09 14.30
C GLU A 94 -16.28 -4.34 15.15
N GLU A 95 -17.54 -4.64 15.39
CA GLU A 95 -17.95 -5.76 16.24
C GLU A 95 -17.82 -7.10 15.51
N TYR A 96 -16.79 -7.90 15.82
CA TYR A 96 -16.56 -9.26 15.30
C TYR A 96 -16.55 -9.44 13.78
N SER A 97 -16.43 -8.37 13.03
CA SER A 97 -16.40 -8.43 11.56
C SER A 97 -15.11 -9.09 11.08
N GLU A 98 -15.23 -10.00 10.11
CA GLU A 98 -14.06 -10.48 9.37
C GLU A 98 -13.42 -9.33 8.58
N PRO A 99 -12.12 -9.36 8.32
CA PRO A 99 -11.43 -8.27 7.63
C PRO A 99 -12.12 -7.82 6.35
N ILE A 100 -12.59 -8.76 5.54
CA ILE A 100 -13.29 -8.44 4.28
C ILE A 100 -14.62 -7.69 4.51
N GLN A 101 -15.30 -7.92 5.63
CA GLN A 101 -16.55 -7.23 5.95
C GLN A 101 -16.29 -5.81 6.42
N ILE A 102 -15.18 -5.57 7.12
CA ILE A 102 -14.76 -4.24 7.57
C ILE A 102 -14.66 -3.29 6.39
N TRP A 103 -13.99 -3.70 5.29
CA TRP A 103 -13.89 -2.86 4.10
C TRP A 103 -15.15 -2.83 3.24
N LYS A 104 -15.95 -3.90 3.22
CA LYS A 104 -17.24 -3.90 2.52
C LYS A 104 -18.28 -2.97 3.13
N SER A 105 -18.06 -2.51 4.36
CA SER A 105 -18.93 -1.55 5.03
C SER A 105 -18.80 -0.11 4.52
N ASP A 106 -17.85 0.16 3.60
CA ASP A 106 -17.63 1.49 3.05
C ASP A 106 -18.87 2.00 2.30
N ASP A 107 -19.24 3.24 2.60
CA ASP A 107 -20.33 3.93 1.92
C ASP A 107 -19.78 4.77 0.76
N TYR A 108 -20.08 4.34 -0.46
CA TYR A 108 -19.69 5.03 -1.69
C TYR A 108 -20.79 5.92 -2.28
N SER A 109 -21.89 6.16 -1.55
CA SER A 109 -23.06 6.93 -2.07
C SER A 109 -22.69 8.36 -2.43
N LYS A 110 -21.64 8.91 -1.82
CA LYS A 110 -21.12 10.27 -2.06
C LYS A 110 -20.09 10.37 -3.20
N GLY A 111 -19.90 9.32 -3.99
CA GLY A 111 -18.88 9.31 -5.05
C GLY A 111 -17.49 9.57 -4.49
N LEU A 112 -16.76 10.53 -5.07
CA LEU A 112 -15.39 10.88 -4.63
C LEU A 112 -15.33 11.57 -3.25
N ASP A 113 -16.45 12.02 -2.69
CA ASP A 113 -16.53 12.57 -1.33
C ASP A 113 -16.79 11.49 -0.28
N SER A 114 -16.86 10.23 -0.66
CA SER A 114 -16.93 9.12 0.26
C SER A 114 -15.61 8.89 1.01
N GLU A 115 -15.69 8.38 2.25
CA GLU A 115 -14.53 8.24 3.13
C GLU A 115 -13.32 7.56 2.47
N PRO A 116 -13.45 6.43 1.72
CA PRO A 116 -12.30 5.78 1.11
C PRO A 116 -11.56 6.66 0.10
N PHE A 117 -12.28 7.44 -0.71
CA PHE A 117 -11.66 8.35 -1.66
C PHE A 117 -11.05 9.57 -0.97
N VAL A 118 -11.66 10.10 0.07
CA VAL A 118 -11.09 11.19 0.88
C VAL A 118 -9.75 10.74 1.46
N VAL A 119 -9.69 9.56 2.08
CA VAL A 119 -8.45 8.98 2.63
C VAL A 119 -7.39 8.77 1.54
N LEU A 120 -7.81 8.29 0.35
CA LEU A 120 -6.93 8.14 -0.80
C LEU A 120 -6.29 9.48 -1.20
N PHE A 121 -7.11 10.51 -1.42
CA PHE A 121 -6.62 11.81 -1.88
C PHE A 121 -5.78 12.53 -0.83
N ASP A 122 -6.13 12.45 0.44
CA ASP A 122 -5.36 13.03 1.53
C ASP A 122 -3.98 12.36 1.67
N SER A 123 -3.91 11.04 1.49
CA SER A 123 -2.64 10.30 1.50
C SER A 123 -1.75 10.70 0.34
N ILE A 124 -2.29 10.82 -0.88
CA ILE A 124 -1.56 11.25 -2.07
C ILE A 124 -1.10 12.70 -1.92
N LYS A 125 -1.96 13.60 -1.42
CA LYS A 125 -1.64 15.00 -1.16
C LYS A 125 -0.48 15.14 -0.19
N SER A 126 -0.52 14.40 0.93
CA SER A 126 0.57 14.39 1.91
C SER A 126 1.91 13.97 1.30
N LYS A 127 1.90 12.99 0.39
CA LYS A 127 3.12 12.56 -0.33
C LYS A 127 3.60 13.60 -1.35
N LEU A 128 2.69 14.31 -2.04
CA LEU A 128 3.05 15.44 -2.92
C LEU A 128 3.67 16.60 -2.14
N GLU A 129 3.13 16.93 -0.98
CA GLU A 129 3.69 17.95 -0.08
C GLU A 129 5.12 17.56 0.33
N LYS A 130 5.33 16.35 0.84
CA LYS A 130 6.65 15.83 1.22
C LYS A 130 7.64 15.83 0.06
N LEU A 131 7.21 15.44 -1.15
CA LEU A 131 8.07 15.47 -2.34
C LEU A 131 8.58 16.89 -2.63
N ASN A 132 7.80 17.92 -2.30
CA ASN A 132 8.12 19.33 -2.53
C ASN A 132 8.87 19.99 -1.36
N ASP A 133 9.02 19.34 -0.20
CA ASP A 133 9.76 19.84 0.95
C ASP A 133 11.29 19.79 0.78
N GLY A 134 11.79 19.29 -0.33
CA GLY A 134 13.21 19.32 -0.71
C GLY A 134 14.11 18.29 -0.03
N ASN A 135 13.56 17.34 0.73
CA ASN A 135 14.31 16.33 1.48
C ASN A 135 14.48 14.99 0.72
N TYR A 136 14.12 14.95 -0.55
CA TYR A 136 14.22 13.76 -1.38
C TYR A 136 15.47 13.77 -2.25
N LYS A 137 16.03 12.58 -2.51
CA LYS A 137 17.01 12.41 -3.58
C LYS A 137 16.41 12.88 -4.89
N VAL A 138 17.14 13.72 -5.61
CA VAL A 138 16.72 14.15 -6.95
C VAL A 138 16.78 12.97 -7.89
N CYS A 139 15.63 12.60 -8.44
CA CYS A 139 15.46 11.57 -9.46
C CYS A 139 14.94 12.22 -10.75
N LYS A 140 15.21 11.57 -11.88
CA LYS A 140 14.70 12.02 -13.18
C LYS A 140 13.17 11.99 -13.23
N ARG A 141 12.56 11.02 -12.54
CA ARG A 141 11.10 10.85 -12.41
C ARG A 141 10.75 10.37 -11.02
N TYR A 142 9.53 10.70 -10.62
CA TYR A 142 8.93 10.22 -9.38
C TYR A 142 7.62 9.51 -9.68
N GLU A 143 7.38 8.41 -8.97
CA GLU A 143 6.15 7.65 -9.05
C GLU A 143 5.64 7.34 -7.64
N LEU A 144 4.36 7.05 -7.49
CA LEU A 144 3.74 6.76 -6.20
C LEU A 144 2.98 5.45 -6.28
N PHE A 145 3.22 4.56 -5.34
CA PHE A 145 2.42 3.37 -5.13
C PHE A 145 1.54 3.55 -3.89
N VAL A 146 0.24 3.47 -4.08
CA VAL A 146 -0.77 3.63 -3.04
C VAL A 146 -1.47 2.30 -2.84
N GLU A 147 -1.33 1.70 -1.66
CA GLU A 147 -2.13 0.56 -1.25
C GLU A 147 -3.43 1.06 -0.62
N SER A 148 -4.56 0.68 -1.20
CA SER A 148 -5.88 0.99 -0.67
C SER A 148 -6.77 -0.23 -0.82
N LEU A 149 -7.28 -0.76 0.28
CA LEU A 149 -8.17 -1.92 0.28
C LEU A 149 -9.63 -1.57 -0.06
N MET A 150 -9.87 -0.38 -0.61
CA MET A 150 -11.19 0.02 -1.08
C MET A 150 -11.72 -0.92 -2.17
N GLU A 151 -13.02 -0.91 -2.36
CA GLU A 151 -13.67 -1.65 -3.44
C GLU A 151 -13.49 -0.92 -4.77
N PHE A 152 -13.20 -1.67 -5.84
CA PHE A 152 -13.10 -1.10 -7.18
C PHE A 152 -14.47 -0.64 -7.71
N ARG A 153 -14.56 0.62 -8.18
CA ARG A 153 -15.76 1.25 -8.72
C ARG A 153 -15.50 1.82 -10.12
N LYS A 154 -15.68 1.00 -11.15
CA LYS A 154 -15.31 1.31 -12.54
C LYS A 154 -15.81 2.67 -13.04
N ASN A 155 -16.98 3.10 -12.60
CA ASN A 155 -17.58 4.37 -13.00
C ASN A 155 -16.93 5.63 -12.40
N LEU A 156 -16.03 5.48 -11.41
CA LEU A 156 -15.40 6.60 -10.71
C LEU A 156 -13.92 6.82 -11.11
N TRP A 157 -13.28 5.87 -11.80
CA TRP A 157 -11.85 5.94 -12.00
C TRP A 157 -11.37 6.99 -13.00
N GLU A 158 -12.22 7.41 -13.93
CA GLU A 158 -11.94 8.58 -14.78
C GLU A 158 -12.03 9.87 -13.98
N GLU A 159 -13.05 10.01 -13.11
CA GLU A 159 -13.17 11.14 -12.18
C GLU A 159 -12.00 11.19 -11.18
N VAL A 160 -11.51 10.04 -10.71
CA VAL A 160 -10.28 9.93 -9.90
C VAL A 160 -9.09 10.49 -10.68
N LEU A 161 -8.92 10.12 -11.97
CA LEU A 161 -7.84 10.63 -12.82
C LEU A 161 -7.90 12.15 -12.92
N GLU A 162 -9.06 12.72 -13.22
CA GLU A 162 -9.25 14.18 -13.32
C GLU A 162 -8.87 14.87 -12.01
N LYS A 163 -9.29 14.31 -10.87
CA LYS A 163 -8.95 14.84 -9.55
C LYS A 163 -7.44 14.77 -9.27
N LEU A 164 -6.78 13.65 -9.62
CA LEU A 164 -5.33 13.48 -9.45
C LEU A 164 -4.53 14.45 -10.33
N VAL A 165 -4.95 14.65 -11.58
CA VAL A 165 -4.32 15.61 -12.50
C VAL A 165 -4.47 17.04 -11.96
N SER A 166 -5.68 17.43 -11.54
CA SER A 166 -5.94 18.74 -10.95
C SER A 166 -5.06 18.98 -9.72
N MET A 167 -5.07 18.04 -8.76
CA MET A 167 -4.28 18.14 -7.54
C MET A 167 -2.78 18.19 -7.82
N SER A 168 -2.27 17.37 -8.72
CA SER A 168 -0.84 17.34 -9.08
C SER A 168 -0.37 18.65 -9.73
N SER A 169 -1.26 19.36 -10.43
CA SER A 169 -0.95 20.63 -11.11
C SER A 169 -0.60 21.76 -10.13
N GLU A 170 -0.97 21.65 -8.86
CA GLU A 170 -0.69 22.64 -7.81
C GLU A 170 0.76 22.58 -7.31
N TYR A 171 1.53 21.52 -7.66
CA TYR A 171 2.86 21.26 -7.16
C TYR A 171 3.93 21.38 -8.26
N ARG A 172 5.13 21.85 -7.87
CA ARG A 172 6.28 21.96 -8.79
C ARG A 172 6.82 20.58 -9.17
N LEU A 173 7.04 19.72 -8.16
CA LEU A 173 7.40 18.32 -8.34
C LEU A 173 6.13 17.50 -8.19
N ARG A 174 5.93 16.54 -9.09
CA ARG A 174 4.76 15.67 -9.10
C ARG A 174 5.14 14.25 -9.44
N TYR A 175 4.27 13.33 -9.15
CA TYR A 175 4.40 11.95 -9.59
C TYR A 175 3.95 11.83 -11.05
N ASP A 176 4.78 11.21 -11.89
CA ASP A 176 4.44 10.97 -13.30
C ASP A 176 3.38 9.88 -13.41
N ILE A 177 3.49 8.85 -12.58
CA ILE A 177 2.53 7.76 -12.48
C ILE A 177 2.14 7.55 -11.02
N ILE A 178 0.84 7.39 -10.78
CA ILE A 178 0.29 7.00 -9.49
C ILE A 178 -0.38 5.64 -9.66
N TYR A 179 0.14 4.63 -8.96
CA TYR A 179 -0.45 3.29 -8.89
C TYR A 179 -1.38 3.24 -7.69
N VAL A 180 -2.63 2.87 -7.90
CA VAL A 180 -3.59 2.64 -6.81
C VAL A 180 -3.98 1.18 -6.82
N LEU A 181 -3.47 0.45 -5.83
CA LEU A 181 -3.82 -0.93 -5.57
C LEU A 181 -5.11 -0.97 -4.77
N THR A 182 -6.13 -1.63 -5.33
CA THR A 182 -7.39 -1.93 -4.65
C THR A 182 -7.45 -3.41 -4.28
N ARG A 183 -8.56 -3.86 -3.73
CA ARG A 183 -8.76 -5.28 -3.37
C ARG A 183 -8.73 -6.25 -4.56
N GLU A 184 -9.08 -5.80 -5.75
CA GLU A 184 -9.24 -6.66 -6.93
C GLU A 184 -8.42 -6.19 -8.13
N THR A 185 -8.02 -4.92 -8.13
CA THR A 185 -7.36 -4.30 -9.27
C THR A 185 -6.21 -3.42 -8.86
N ILE A 186 -5.32 -3.16 -9.81
CA ILE A 186 -4.38 -2.05 -9.72
C ILE A 186 -4.62 -1.09 -10.87
N CYS A 187 -4.82 0.17 -10.54
CA CYS A 187 -5.02 1.26 -11.49
C CYS A 187 -3.73 2.07 -11.62
N SER A 188 -3.22 2.21 -12.84
CA SER A 188 -2.04 3.04 -13.13
C SER A 188 -2.51 4.33 -13.77
N TYR A 189 -2.39 5.43 -13.04
CA TYR A 189 -2.74 6.77 -13.50
C TYR A 189 -1.50 7.46 -14.04
N ASP A 190 -1.39 7.57 -15.35
CA ASP A 190 -0.39 8.41 -16.00
C ASP A 190 -0.87 9.85 -15.98
N ILE A 191 -0.23 10.67 -15.15
CA ILE A 191 -0.65 12.05 -14.92
C ILE A 191 -0.29 12.95 -16.11
N LEU A 192 0.83 12.65 -16.78
CA LEU A 192 1.30 13.42 -17.92
C LEU A 192 0.42 13.20 -19.17
N PHE A 193 0.11 11.94 -19.48
CA PHE A 193 -0.70 11.57 -20.63
C PHE A 193 -2.20 11.48 -20.33
N GLN A 194 -2.60 11.76 -19.10
CA GLN A 194 -3.99 11.74 -18.61
C GLN A 194 -4.70 10.42 -18.98
N LYS A 195 -4.06 9.30 -18.66
CA LYS A 195 -4.53 7.97 -19.00
C LYS A 195 -4.57 7.07 -17.78
N VAL A 196 -5.60 6.23 -17.69
CA VAL A 196 -5.68 5.16 -16.69
C VAL A 196 -5.61 3.79 -17.36
N ILE A 197 -4.83 2.89 -16.78
CA ILE A 197 -4.77 1.47 -17.13
C ILE A 197 -5.17 0.68 -15.90
N ILE A 198 -6.12 -0.25 -16.07
CA ILE A 198 -6.67 -1.07 -14.99
C ILE A 198 -6.31 -2.53 -15.26
N ASN A 199 -5.68 -3.17 -14.29
CA ASN A 199 -5.32 -4.58 -14.34
C ASN A 199 -6.03 -5.32 -13.20
N ASP A 200 -6.69 -6.45 -13.53
CA ASP A 200 -7.21 -7.40 -12.55
C ASP A 200 -6.04 -8.17 -11.93
N ILE A 201 -5.97 -8.20 -10.61
CA ILE A 201 -4.91 -8.85 -9.84
C ILE A 201 -5.42 -9.97 -8.93
N THR A 202 -6.71 -10.28 -8.99
CA THR A 202 -7.38 -11.22 -8.08
C THR A 202 -6.65 -12.56 -7.98
N LYS A 203 -6.12 -13.07 -9.11
CA LYS A 203 -5.43 -14.36 -9.17
C LYS A 203 -4.00 -14.34 -8.63
N ASP A 204 -3.35 -13.18 -8.67
CA ASP A 204 -1.90 -13.05 -8.41
C ASP A 204 -1.60 -12.45 -7.05
N GLN A 205 -2.56 -11.76 -6.45
CA GLN A 205 -2.40 -11.01 -5.21
C GLN A 205 -1.82 -11.85 -4.06
N VAL A 206 -2.37 -13.05 -3.83
CA VAL A 206 -1.90 -13.94 -2.75
C VAL A 206 -0.44 -14.37 -2.99
N ARG A 207 -0.08 -14.70 -4.23
CA ARG A 207 1.29 -15.08 -4.60
C ARG A 207 2.26 -13.95 -4.36
N ILE A 208 1.90 -12.72 -4.75
CA ILE A 208 2.71 -11.51 -4.57
C ILE A 208 2.87 -11.21 -3.07
N ALA A 209 1.77 -11.26 -2.32
CA ALA A 209 1.79 -11.06 -0.87
C ALA A 209 2.71 -12.05 -0.15
N MET A 210 2.71 -13.32 -0.56
CA MET A 210 3.59 -14.35 0.02
C MET A 210 5.06 -14.06 -0.26
N LYS A 211 5.42 -13.64 -1.48
CA LYS A 211 6.80 -13.26 -1.80
C LYS A 211 7.27 -12.05 -0.99
N ALA A 212 6.44 -11.02 -0.84
CA ALA A 212 6.75 -9.87 0.00
C ALA A 212 7.02 -10.29 1.45
N ARG A 213 6.22 -11.20 2.00
CA ARG A 213 6.45 -11.78 3.35
C ARG A 213 7.76 -12.55 3.44
N GLU A 214 8.11 -13.32 2.42
CA GLU A 214 9.38 -14.05 2.33
C GLU A 214 10.57 -13.09 2.39
N MET A 215 10.50 -11.97 1.68
CA MET A 215 11.55 -10.94 1.70
C MET A 215 11.73 -10.34 3.11
N VAL A 216 10.63 -9.98 3.79
CA VAL A 216 10.68 -9.45 5.15
C VAL A 216 11.33 -10.45 6.11
N ILE A 217 10.93 -11.73 6.05
CA ILE A 217 11.45 -12.77 6.93
C ILE A 217 12.94 -13.06 6.63
N ALA A 218 13.34 -13.08 5.36
CA ALA A 218 14.73 -13.28 4.97
C ALA A 218 15.63 -12.14 5.47
N GLY A 219 15.17 -10.88 5.36
CA GLY A 219 15.88 -9.73 5.89
C GLY A 219 16.15 -9.79 7.41
N GLU A 220 15.22 -10.35 8.19
CA GLU A 220 15.42 -10.56 9.63
C GLU A 220 16.42 -11.69 9.94
N THR A 221 16.46 -12.74 9.12
CA THR A 221 17.42 -13.84 9.30
C THR A 221 18.85 -13.37 9.07
N GLU A 222 19.08 -12.52 8.07
CA GLU A 222 20.39 -11.92 7.80
C GLU A 222 20.84 -11.02 8.97
N ARG A 223 19.95 -10.20 9.52
CA ARG A 223 20.23 -9.32 10.66
C ARG A 223 20.70 -10.10 11.89
N THR A 224 20.02 -11.19 12.23
CA THR A 224 20.40 -12.03 13.39
C THR A 224 21.72 -12.76 13.22
N SER A 225 22.15 -13.02 11.98
CA SER A 225 23.48 -13.59 11.68
C SER A 225 24.60 -12.56 11.83
N ASP A 226 24.34 -11.30 11.46
CA ASP A 226 25.31 -10.20 11.56
C ASP A 226 25.52 -9.73 13.00
N GLU A 227 24.50 -9.81 13.87
CA GLU A 227 24.59 -9.47 15.29
C GLU A 227 25.30 -10.56 16.12
N ASN A 228 25.51 -11.77 15.59
CA ASN A 228 26.18 -12.91 16.26
C ASN A 228 27.62 -13.17 15.78
N ASN A 229 28.17 -12.34 14.89
CA ASN A 229 29.56 -12.36 14.44
C ASN A 229 30.30 -11.11 14.94
#